data_71a3cb596175e15c5e649b05fda60596
#
_entry.id   71a3cb596175e15c5e649b05fda60596
#
_cell.length_a   1.000
_cell.length_b   1.000
_cell.length_c   1.000
_cell.angle_alpha   90.00
_cell.angle_beta   90.00
_cell.angle_gamma   90.00
#
_symmetry.space_group_name_H-M   'P 1'
#
loop_
_entity.id
_entity.type
_entity.pdbx_description
1 polymer ?
#
loop_
_entity_poly.entity_id
_entity_poly.type
_entity_poly.pdbx_seq_one_letter_code
_entity_poly.pdbx_strand_id
1 'polypeptide(L)'
;ANKKPTPEPKPTQLLINIKATALNRADTLQRKGLYPPPAGESEILGLELAGIVEDRGSAVTGFERGDRIFGLVGGGGYAEYAIIDYQMAMQIPEGWSFEKAAAVPEVFFTANETLFKLGCLSAGESVLIHAGGSGVGTAGIQMANQAGAQVFITAGSDEKIEKAKVLGCTEGINYKTHDFAETIRDLTE
;
A
#
# COMPACT_ATOMS: atom_id res chain seq x y z
N ALA A 1 19.04 -18.02 5.76
CA ALA A 1 17.75 -17.71 6.39
C ALA A 1 17.78 -18.25 7.81
N ASN A 2 17.47 -17.41 8.80
CA ASN A 2 17.36 -17.85 10.19
C ASN A 2 15.98 -18.47 10.40
N LYS A 3 15.93 -19.71 10.89
CA LYS A 3 14.66 -20.34 11.27
C LYS A 3 14.20 -19.70 12.59
N LYS A 4 13.01 -19.15 12.61
CA LYS A 4 12.28 -18.72 13.81
C LYS A 4 11.07 -19.64 14.00
N PRO A 5 10.58 -19.83 15.24
CA PRO A 5 9.34 -20.58 15.47
C PRO A 5 8.17 -19.92 14.72
N THR A 6 7.24 -20.73 14.23
CA THR A 6 5.96 -20.22 13.71
C THR A 6 5.22 -19.51 14.86
N PRO A 7 4.75 -18.27 14.67
CA PRO A 7 4.04 -17.57 15.73
C PRO A 7 2.66 -18.17 16.01
N GLU A 8 2.18 -18.06 17.24
CA GLU A 8 0.84 -18.48 17.62
C GLU A 8 -0.12 -17.29 17.61
N PRO A 9 -1.32 -17.41 17.02
CA PRO A 9 -2.28 -16.32 16.96
C PRO A 9 -2.92 -16.04 18.33
N LYS A 10 -2.95 -14.78 18.75
CA LYS A 10 -3.73 -14.30 19.89
C LYS A 10 -5.24 -14.33 19.56
N PRO A 11 -6.14 -14.10 20.54
CA PRO A 11 -7.60 -14.24 20.31
C PRO A 11 -8.15 -13.51 19.09
N THR A 12 -7.64 -12.31 18.75
CA THR A 12 -8.11 -11.51 17.60
C THR A 12 -7.23 -11.65 16.36
N GLN A 13 -6.32 -12.61 16.32
CA GLN A 13 -5.33 -12.71 15.27
C GLN A 13 -5.55 -13.94 14.37
N LEU A 14 -5.12 -13.79 13.14
CA LEU A 14 -5.00 -14.86 12.14
C LEU A 14 -3.52 -15.21 11.97
N LEU A 15 -3.23 -16.51 11.88
CA LEU A 15 -1.95 -17.02 11.38
C LEU A 15 -2.07 -17.20 9.87
N ILE A 16 -1.20 -16.54 9.12
CA ILE A 16 -1.23 -16.57 7.65
C ILE A 16 -0.02 -17.33 7.11
N ASN A 17 -0.28 -18.31 6.25
CA ASN A 17 0.72 -18.91 5.37
C ASN A 17 0.89 -17.98 4.16
N ILE A 18 1.96 -17.19 4.15
CA ILE A 18 2.21 -16.12 3.16
C ILE A 18 2.52 -16.74 1.80
N LYS A 19 1.87 -16.21 0.77
CA LYS A 19 2.06 -16.60 -0.64
C LYS A 19 2.70 -15.50 -1.46
N ALA A 20 2.48 -14.24 -1.08
CA ALA A 20 3.09 -13.07 -1.69
C ALA A 20 3.20 -11.92 -0.68
N THR A 21 4.18 -11.06 -0.90
CA THR A 21 4.40 -9.79 -0.21
C THR A 21 4.94 -8.78 -1.21
N ALA A 22 4.96 -7.49 -0.86
CA ALA A 22 5.59 -6.49 -1.70
C ALA A 22 6.72 -5.76 -0.97
N LEU A 23 7.54 -5.03 -1.74
CA LEU A 23 8.69 -4.28 -1.26
C LEU A 23 8.31 -2.81 -1.13
N ASN A 24 8.48 -2.25 0.06
CA ASN A 24 8.17 -0.87 0.36
C ASN A 24 9.42 -0.06 0.74
N ARG A 25 9.36 1.26 0.54
CA ARG A 25 10.44 2.15 0.95
C ARG A 25 10.72 2.08 2.45
N ALA A 26 9.69 1.91 3.26
CA ALA A 26 9.80 1.77 4.71
C ALA A 26 10.67 0.56 5.10
N ASP A 27 10.59 -0.56 4.38
CA ASP A 27 11.45 -1.73 4.63
C ASP A 27 12.93 -1.40 4.49
N THR A 28 13.28 -0.56 3.52
CA THR A 28 14.67 -0.12 3.33
C THR A 28 15.16 0.80 4.45
N LEU A 29 14.27 1.60 5.02
CA LEU A 29 14.56 2.44 6.19
C LEU A 29 14.64 1.60 7.46
N GLN A 30 13.73 0.65 7.65
CA GLN A 30 13.73 -0.27 8.78
C GLN A 30 15.03 -1.08 8.84
N ARG A 31 15.49 -1.60 7.70
CA ARG A 31 16.79 -2.29 7.59
C ARG A 31 17.97 -1.42 8.03
N LYS A 32 17.87 -0.09 7.90
CA LYS A 32 18.89 0.88 8.32
C LYS A 32 18.71 1.37 9.77
N GLY A 33 17.70 0.86 10.48
CA GLY A 33 17.36 1.32 11.84
C GLY A 33 16.68 2.69 11.91
N LEU A 34 16.24 3.23 10.77
CA LEU A 34 15.61 4.56 10.65
C LEU A 34 14.08 4.52 10.71
N TYR A 35 13.49 3.33 10.77
CA TYR A 35 12.05 3.11 10.85
C TYR A 35 11.79 1.86 11.71
N PRO A 36 11.83 1.97 13.03
CA PRO A 36 11.63 0.81 13.90
C PRO A 36 10.20 0.29 13.81
N PRO A 37 9.98 -1.04 13.94
CA PRO A 37 8.63 -1.59 14.00
C PRO A 37 7.88 -1.04 15.21
N PRO A 38 6.54 -0.96 15.16
CA PRO A 38 5.72 -0.64 16.32
C PRO A 38 5.99 -1.61 17.50
N ALA A 39 5.82 -1.14 18.72
CA ALA A 39 6.04 -1.96 19.90
C ALA A 39 5.12 -3.19 19.91
N GLY A 40 5.69 -4.38 20.05
CA GLY A 40 4.97 -5.64 20.07
C GLY A 40 4.79 -6.31 18.70
N GLU A 41 5.21 -5.64 17.64
CA GLU A 41 5.18 -6.20 16.27
C GLU A 41 6.46 -7.00 15.95
N SER A 42 6.42 -7.76 14.86
CA SER A 42 7.55 -8.56 14.41
C SER A 42 8.73 -7.69 13.96
N GLU A 43 9.94 -8.05 14.39
CA GLU A 43 11.19 -7.44 13.88
C GLU A 43 11.56 -7.93 12.46
N ILE A 44 10.90 -8.96 11.96
CA ILE A 44 11.07 -9.40 10.58
C ILE A 44 10.46 -8.33 9.66
N LEU A 45 11.18 -7.97 8.61
CA LEU A 45 10.72 -6.98 7.64
C LEU A 45 9.45 -7.43 6.89
N GLY A 46 8.85 -6.49 6.17
CA GLY A 46 7.66 -6.69 5.34
C GLY A 46 6.40 -6.18 6.02
N LEU A 47 5.79 -5.14 5.42
CA LEU A 47 4.66 -4.40 5.98
C LEU A 47 3.31 -4.86 5.42
N GLU A 48 3.30 -5.74 4.43
CA GLU A 48 2.07 -6.25 3.81
C GLU A 48 2.24 -7.71 3.41
N LEU A 49 1.11 -8.37 3.26
CA LEU A 49 1.08 -9.77 2.87
C LEU A 49 -0.21 -10.12 2.13
N ALA A 50 -0.13 -11.20 1.35
CA ALA A 50 -1.27 -11.97 0.88
C ALA A 50 -0.99 -13.46 1.09
N GLY A 51 -1.97 -14.21 1.55
CA GLY A 51 -1.78 -15.60 1.88
C GLY A 51 -3.08 -16.33 2.23
N ILE A 52 -2.90 -17.47 2.87
CA ILE A 52 -3.98 -18.37 3.27
C ILE A 52 -4.03 -18.41 4.80
N VAL A 53 -5.22 -18.30 5.36
CA VAL A 53 -5.45 -18.48 6.79
C VAL A 53 -5.11 -19.91 7.18
N GLU A 54 -4.07 -20.10 7.97
CA GLU A 54 -3.62 -21.41 8.48
C GLU A 54 -4.27 -21.72 9.82
N ASP A 55 -4.41 -20.70 10.69
CA ASP A 55 -5.06 -20.83 12.00
C ASP A 55 -5.65 -19.49 12.44
N ARG A 56 -6.51 -19.50 13.45
CA ARG A 56 -7.19 -18.30 13.96
C ARG A 56 -7.39 -18.32 15.47
N GLY A 57 -7.34 -17.13 16.06
CA GLY A 57 -7.67 -16.94 17.47
C GLY A 57 -9.16 -17.10 17.76
N SER A 58 -9.49 -17.32 19.03
CA SER A 58 -10.83 -17.68 19.49
C SER A 58 -11.90 -16.57 19.33
N ALA A 59 -11.48 -15.30 19.20
CA ALA A 59 -12.36 -14.16 19.03
C ALA A 59 -12.47 -13.68 17.56
N VAL A 60 -11.81 -14.36 16.62
CA VAL A 60 -11.91 -14.03 15.20
C VAL A 60 -13.29 -14.38 14.66
N THR A 61 -13.88 -13.46 13.91
CA THR A 61 -15.12 -13.63 13.17
C THR A 61 -14.93 -13.29 11.69
N GLY A 62 -15.71 -13.93 10.81
CA GLY A 62 -15.70 -13.63 9.37
C GLY A 62 -14.55 -14.24 8.58
N PHE A 63 -13.64 -14.99 9.22
CA PHE A 63 -12.55 -15.71 8.57
C PHE A 63 -12.44 -17.13 9.06
N GLU A 64 -12.18 -18.05 8.14
CA GLU A 64 -11.98 -19.47 8.41
C GLU A 64 -10.63 -19.95 7.85
N ARG A 65 -10.15 -21.10 8.38
CA ARG A 65 -8.97 -21.75 7.82
C ARG A 65 -9.18 -22.07 6.33
N GLY A 66 -8.22 -21.71 5.51
CA GLY A 66 -8.27 -21.86 4.06
C GLY A 66 -8.67 -20.60 3.31
N ASP A 67 -9.19 -19.58 3.99
CA ASP A 67 -9.53 -18.29 3.36
C ASP A 67 -8.31 -17.63 2.77
N ARG A 68 -8.50 -17.01 1.61
CA ARG A 68 -7.48 -16.22 0.92
C ARG A 68 -7.59 -14.77 1.34
N ILE A 69 -6.57 -14.25 2.01
CA ILE A 69 -6.59 -12.88 2.54
C ILE A 69 -5.37 -12.08 2.13
N PHE A 70 -5.49 -10.78 2.24
CA PHE A 70 -4.41 -9.82 2.17
C PHE A 70 -4.60 -8.74 3.22
N GLY A 71 -3.52 -8.03 3.58
CA GLY A 71 -3.60 -6.96 4.56
C GLY A 71 -2.27 -6.35 4.93
N LEU A 72 -2.35 -5.27 5.71
CA LEU A 72 -1.21 -4.54 6.25
C LEU A 72 -0.80 -5.14 7.59
N VAL A 73 0.49 -5.27 7.83
CA VAL A 73 1.07 -5.78 9.08
C VAL A 73 2.17 -4.84 9.59
N GLY A 74 2.42 -4.84 10.89
CA GLY A 74 3.50 -4.07 11.50
C GLY A 74 4.90 -4.64 11.26
N GLY A 75 4.98 -5.86 10.71
CA GLY A 75 6.19 -6.59 10.36
C GLY A 75 5.89 -8.06 10.11
N GLY A 76 6.87 -8.81 9.60
CA GLY A 76 6.72 -10.25 9.36
C GLY A 76 6.37 -10.65 7.94
N GLY A 77 6.03 -9.69 7.06
CA GLY A 77 5.62 -9.98 5.68
C GLY A 77 6.65 -10.76 4.84
N TYR A 78 7.94 -10.73 5.23
CA TYR A 78 9.02 -11.47 4.55
C TYR A 78 9.29 -12.87 5.13
N ALA A 79 8.40 -13.36 5.99
CA ALA A 79 8.47 -14.73 6.51
C ALA A 79 7.53 -15.67 5.73
N GLU A 80 7.62 -16.97 6.00
CA GLU A 80 6.68 -17.97 5.48
C GLU A 80 5.31 -17.88 6.18
N TYR A 81 5.33 -17.43 7.45
CA TYR A 81 4.14 -17.24 8.29
C TYR A 81 4.21 -15.92 9.03
N ALA A 82 3.09 -15.22 9.10
CA ALA A 82 2.93 -14.03 9.93
C ALA A 82 1.57 -13.99 10.61
N ILE A 83 1.50 -13.12 11.63
CA ILE A 83 0.27 -12.81 12.35
C ILE A 83 -0.30 -11.50 11.79
N ILE A 84 -1.62 -11.46 11.63
CA ILE A 84 -2.38 -10.25 11.32
C ILE A 84 -3.59 -10.17 12.24
N ASP A 85 -3.94 -8.97 12.75
CA ASP A 85 -5.24 -8.78 13.40
C ASP A 85 -6.35 -8.94 12.36
N TYR A 86 -7.42 -9.67 12.70
CA TYR A 86 -8.47 -9.99 11.73
C TYR A 86 -9.18 -8.74 11.17
N GLN A 87 -9.18 -7.63 11.93
CA GLN A 87 -9.75 -6.35 11.49
C GLN A 87 -8.90 -5.65 10.43
N MET A 88 -7.63 -6.02 10.29
CA MET A 88 -6.71 -5.54 9.26
C MET A 88 -6.67 -6.46 8.03
N ALA A 89 -7.35 -7.60 8.09
CA ALA A 89 -7.40 -8.56 7.00
C ALA A 89 -8.60 -8.32 6.09
N MET A 90 -8.40 -8.51 4.80
CA MET A 90 -9.45 -8.47 3.78
C MET A 90 -9.42 -9.75 2.95
N GLN A 91 -10.57 -10.22 2.53
CA GLN A 91 -10.66 -11.35 1.61
C GLN A 91 -10.15 -10.94 0.23
N ILE A 92 -9.36 -11.80 -0.40
CA ILE A 92 -8.89 -11.59 -1.78
C ILE A 92 -10.08 -11.76 -2.73
N PRO A 93 -10.39 -10.76 -3.57
CA PRO A 93 -11.46 -10.89 -4.55
C PRO A 93 -11.27 -12.10 -5.48
N GLU A 94 -12.37 -12.69 -5.90
CA GLU A 94 -12.34 -13.79 -6.86
C GLU A 94 -11.57 -13.39 -8.14
N GLY A 95 -10.76 -14.29 -8.65
CA GLY A 95 -9.92 -14.06 -9.83
C GLY A 95 -8.64 -13.27 -9.58
N TRP A 96 -8.38 -12.76 -8.37
CA TRP A 96 -7.11 -12.11 -8.08
C TRP A 96 -6.04 -13.13 -7.66
N SER A 97 -4.81 -12.91 -8.15
CA SER A 97 -3.64 -13.64 -7.65
C SER A 97 -3.19 -13.10 -6.28
N PHE A 98 -2.36 -13.87 -5.55
CA PHE A 98 -1.77 -13.39 -4.30
C PHE A 98 -0.83 -12.21 -4.52
N GLU A 99 -0.09 -12.19 -5.63
CA GLU A 99 0.82 -11.11 -5.98
C GLU A 99 0.07 -9.80 -6.22
N LYS A 100 -1.06 -9.86 -6.95
CA LYS A 100 -1.91 -8.69 -7.16
C LYS A 100 -2.48 -8.17 -5.83
N ALA A 101 -2.93 -9.06 -4.97
CA ALA A 101 -3.49 -8.70 -3.67
C ALA A 101 -2.42 -8.13 -2.73
N ALA A 102 -1.20 -8.71 -2.71
CA ALA A 102 -0.10 -8.25 -1.86
C ALA A 102 0.43 -6.85 -2.22
N ALA A 103 0.18 -6.38 -3.44
CA ALA A 103 0.62 -5.05 -3.90
C ALA A 103 -0.36 -3.91 -3.52
N VAL A 104 -1.40 -4.20 -2.76
CA VAL A 104 -2.47 -3.23 -2.46
C VAL A 104 -2.32 -2.56 -1.09
N PRO A 105 -2.11 -3.27 0.04
CA PRO A 105 -2.34 -2.69 1.36
C PRO A 105 -1.53 -1.43 1.64
N GLU A 106 -0.22 -1.48 1.52
CA GLU A 106 0.65 -0.36 1.91
C GLU A 106 0.37 0.90 1.09
N VAL A 107 0.30 0.77 -0.23
CA VAL A 107 0.23 1.93 -1.12
C VAL A 107 -1.18 2.48 -1.26
N PHE A 108 -2.21 1.64 -1.33
CA PHE A 108 -3.59 2.11 -1.47
C PHE A 108 -4.17 2.61 -0.15
N PHE A 109 -3.82 2.01 1.01
CA PHE A 109 -4.27 2.55 2.30
C PHE A 109 -3.60 3.89 2.59
N THR A 110 -2.31 4.03 2.29
CA THR A 110 -1.59 5.31 2.40
C THR A 110 -2.22 6.37 1.50
N ALA A 111 -2.52 6.04 0.25
CA ALA A 111 -3.18 6.95 -0.68
C ALA A 111 -4.59 7.33 -0.20
N ASN A 112 -5.38 6.36 0.27
CA ASN A 112 -6.72 6.61 0.80
C ASN A 112 -6.71 7.55 2.00
N GLU A 113 -5.83 7.28 2.96
CA GLU A 113 -5.71 8.09 4.17
C GLU A 113 -5.32 9.53 3.83
N THR A 114 -4.32 9.70 2.96
CA THR A 114 -3.80 11.03 2.60
C THR A 114 -4.75 11.83 1.70
N LEU A 115 -5.38 11.20 0.72
CA LEU A 115 -6.27 11.91 -0.22
C LEU A 115 -7.64 12.22 0.39
N PHE A 116 -8.28 11.25 1.03
CA PHE A 116 -9.68 11.37 1.39
C PHE A 116 -9.90 11.71 2.86
N LYS A 117 -9.18 11.06 3.79
CA LYS A 117 -9.38 11.34 5.21
C LYS A 117 -8.67 12.60 5.67
N LEU A 118 -7.42 12.83 5.26
CA LEU A 118 -6.64 14.00 5.64
C LEU A 118 -6.81 15.14 4.64
N GLY A 119 -6.76 14.84 3.35
CA GLY A 119 -6.89 15.84 2.28
C GLY A 119 -8.32 16.20 1.94
N CYS A 120 -9.32 15.42 2.38
CA CYS A 120 -10.75 15.65 2.12
C CYS A 120 -11.08 15.82 0.63
N LEU A 121 -10.31 15.20 -0.26
CA LEU A 121 -10.46 15.33 -1.71
C LEU A 121 -11.85 14.91 -2.16
N SER A 122 -12.49 15.77 -2.96
CA SER A 122 -13.84 15.59 -3.49
C SER A 122 -13.86 15.64 -5.02
N ALA A 123 -14.93 15.15 -5.61
CA ALA A 123 -15.12 15.18 -7.06
C ALA A 123 -15.11 16.62 -7.60
N GLY A 124 -14.44 16.82 -8.73
CA GLY A 124 -14.28 18.12 -9.39
C GLY A 124 -13.12 18.98 -8.84
N GLU A 125 -12.49 18.58 -7.75
CA GLU A 125 -11.30 19.26 -7.22
C GLU A 125 -10.04 18.86 -7.99
N SER A 126 -8.97 19.64 -7.79
CA SER A 126 -7.63 19.36 -8.32
C SER A 126 -6.70 18.88 -7.22
N VAL A 127 -5.87 17.89 -7.52
CA VAL A 127 -4.84 17.39 -6.58
C VAL A 127 -3.48 17.31 -7.26
N LEU A 128 -2.45 17.78 -6.56
CA LEU A 128 -1.05 17.60 -6.97
C LEU A 128 -0.41 16.46 -6.15
N ILE A 129 0.01 15.40 -6.82
CA ILE A 129 0.68 14.25 -6.21
C ILE A 129 2.17 14.29 -6.56
N HIS A 130 3.01 14.57 -5.57
CA HIS A 130 4.46 14.48 -5.74
C HIS A 130 4.91 13.03 -5.88
N ALA A 131 5.99 12.82 -6.65
CA ALA A 131 6.52 11.49 -6.94
C ALA A 131 5.47 10.54 -7.54
N GLY A 132 4.70 10.99 -8.52
CA GLY A 132 3.62 10.25 -9.17
C GLY A 132 4.00 8.88 -9.74
N GLY A 133 5.30 8.66 -10.01
CA GLY A 133 5.83 7.35 -10.42
C GLY A 133 6.23 6.41 -9.27
N SER A 134 5.93 6.74 -8.01
CA SER A 134 6.12 5.85 -6.86
C SER A 134 4.91 4.93 -6.66
N GLY A 135 5.03 3.90 -5.81
CA GLY A 135 3.91 3.01 -5.49
C GLY A 135 2.70 3.78 -4.95
N VAL A 136 2.89 4.63 -3.92
CA VAL A 136 1.83 5.49 -3.38
C VAL A 136 1.32 6.47 -4.42
N GLY A 137 2.22 7.06 -5.23
CA GLY A 137 1.84 7.99 -6.30
C GLY A 137 0.93 7.33 -7.34
N THR A 138 1.28 6.13 -7.82
CA THR A 138 0.45 5.40 -8.80
C THR A 138 -0.89 4.94 -8.23
N ALA A 139 -0.94 4.56 -6.95
CA ALA A 139 -2.19 4.28 -6.24
C ALA A 139 -3.05 5.54 -6.11
N GLY A 140 -2.44 6.65 -5.69
CA GLY A 140 -3.11 7.93 -5.53
C GLY A 140 -3.72 8.47 -6.83
N ILE A 141 -2.99 8.36 -7.95
CA ILE A 141 -3.50 8.74 -9.28
C ILE A 141 -4.80 7.99 -9.59
N GLN A 142 -4.78 6.68 -9.48
CA GLN A 142 -5.93 5.83 -9.77
C GLN A 142 -7.13 6.18 -8.88
N MET A 143 -6.90 6.33 -7.58
CA MET A 143 -7.96 6.64 -6.61
C MET A 143 -8.55 8.03 -6.82
N ALA A 144 -7.72 9.06 -7.01
CA ALA A 144 -8.16 10.43 -7.24
C ALA A 144 -8.91 10.56 -8.57
N ASN A 145 -8.41 9.94 -9.64
CA ASN A 145 -9.11 9.89 -10.93
C ASN A 145 -10.46 9.18 -10.82
N GLN A 146 -10.53 8.05 -10.13
CA GLN A 146 -11.80 7.32 -9.89
C GLN A 146 -12.79 8.16 -9.07
N ALA A 147 -12.31 9.01 -8.18
CA ALA A 147 -13.14 9.94 -7.41
C ALA A 147 -13.61 11.16 -8.21
N GLY A 148 -13.17 11.32 -9.45
CA GLY A 148 -13.55 12.43 -10.32
C GLY A 148 -12.75 13.70 -10.10
N ALA A 149 -11.57 13.63 -9.51
CA ALA A 149 -10.66 14.75 -9.35
C ALA A 149 -9.76 14.95 -10.59
N GLN A 150 -9.28 16.16 -10.80
CA GLN A 150 -8.20 16.45 -11.75
C GLN A 150 -6.86 16.13 -11.08
N VAL A 151 -6.06 15.26 -11.72
CA VAL A 151 -4.85 14.73 -11.11
C VAL A 151 -3.61 15.27 -11.81
N PHE A 152 -2.86 16.09 -11.09
CA PHE A 152 -1.53 16.55 -11.48
C PHE A 152 -0.46 15.80 -10.73
N ILE A 153 0.70 15.57 -11.37
CA ILE A 153 1.81 14.89 -10.70
C ILE A 153 3.14 15.59 -10.94
N THR A 154 4.10 15.33 -10.06
CA THR A 154 5.51 15.57 -10.37
C THR A 154 6.25 14.23 -10.49
N ALA A 155 7.16 14.15 -11.47
CA ALA A 155 8.04 13.00 -11.65
C ALA A 155 9.44 13.43 -12.14
N GLY A 156 10.41 12.54 -12.03
CA GLY A 156 11.79 12.83 -12.42
C GLY A 156 12.16 12.40 -13.86
N SER A 157 11.18 12.02 -14.68
CA SER A 157 11.36 11.75 -16.11
C SER A 157 10.02 11.70 -16.84
N ASP A 158 10.06 12.02 -18.13
CA ASP A 158 8.90 12.01 -19.01
C ASP A 158 8.33 10.60 -19.18
N GLU A 159 9.17 9.57 -19.21
CA GLU A 159 8.73 8.17 -19.24
C GLU A 159 7.77 7.82 -18.08
N LYS A 160 8.08 8.31 -16.87
CA LYS A 160 7.20 8.11 -15.70
C LYS A 160 5.89 8.87 -15.83
N ILE A 161 5.92 10.06 -16.44
CA ILE A 161 4.73 10.87 -16.69
C ILE A 161 3.81 10.14 -17.67
N GLU A 162 4.35 9.64 -18.78
CA GLU A 162 3.54 8.90 -19.75
C GLU A 162 2.88 7.64 -19.14
N LYS A 163 3.62 6.92 -18.29
CA LYS A 163 3.02 5.79 -17.53
C LYS A 163 1.93 6.24 -16.55
N ALA A 164 2.08 7.40 -15.94
CA ALA A 164 1.06 7.97 -15.04
C ALA A 164 -0.19 8.42 -15.78
N LYS A 165 -0.07 8.94 -17.00
CA LYS A 165 -1.22 9.32 -17.85
C LYS A 165 -2.11 8.11 -18.15
N VAL A 166 -1.53 6.93 -18.36
CA VAL A 166 -2.28 5.68 -18.55
C VAL A 166 -3.11 5.32 -17.29
N LEU A 167 -2.70 5.75 -16.11
CA LEU A 167 -3.39 5.52 -14.85
C LEU A 167 -4.45 6.59 -14.51
N GLY A 168 -4.60 7.62 -15.35
CA GLY A 168 -5.58 8.69 -15.15
C GLY A 168 -5.02 10.03 -14.67
N CYS A 169 -3.69 10.23 -14.76
CA CYS A 169 -3.09 11.53 -14.53
C CYS A 169 -3.55 12.51 -15.64
N THR A 170 -4.03 13.68 -15.24
CA THR A 170 -4.43 14.75 -16.16
C THR A 170 -3.20 15.36 -16.83
N GLU A 171 -2.22 15.78 -16.03
CA GLU A 171 -0.95 16.30 -16.53
C GLU A 171 0.19 16.01 -15.54
N GLY A 172 1.40 15.81 -16.08
CA GLY A 172 2.60 15.52 -15.32
C GLY A 172 3.73 16.50 -15.57
N ILE A 173 4.46 16.85 -14.52
CA ILE A 173 5.53 17.84 -14.56
C ILE A 173 6.85 17.15 -14.22
N ASN A 174 7.79 17.23 -15.17
CA ASN A 174 9.16 16.80 -14.94
C ASN A 174 9.91 17.89 -14.16
N TYR A 175 10.05 17.69 -12.84
CA TYR A 175 10.68 18.66 -11.94
C TYR A 175 12.17 18.89 -12.18
N LYS A 176 12.81 18.12 -13.10
CA LYS A 176 14.19 18.35 -13.48
C LYS A 176 14.34 19.38 -14.59
N THR A 177 13.26 19.64 -15.31
CA THR A 177 13.25 20.53 -16.49
C THR A 177 12.32 21.70 -16.35
N HIS A 178 11.35 21.65 -15.43
CA HIS A 178 10.33 22.68 -15.23
C HIS A 178 10.17 23.00 -13.74
N ASP A 179 9.86 24.26 -13.43
CA ASP A 179 9.34 24.65 -12.10
C ASP A 179 7.90 24.17 -12.00
N PHE A 180 7.67 23.22 -11.09
CA PHE A 180 6.34 22.65 -10.94
C PHE A 180 5.32 23.63 -10.36
N ALA A 181 5.76 24.58 -9.52
CA ALA A 181 4.87 25.52 -8.87
C ALA A 181 4.36 26.58 -9.85
N GLU A 182 5.21 27.03 -10.78
CA GLU A 182 4.82 27.92 -11.88
C GLU A 182 3.87 27.17 -12.84
N THR A 183 4.27 25.99 -13.28
CA THR A 183 3.49 25.17 -14.22
C THR A 183 2.09 24.83 -13.67
N ILE A 184 1.97 24.49 -12.37
CA ILE A 184 0.66 24.18 -11.77
C ILE A 184 -0.24 25.42 -11.74
N ARG A 185 0.28 26.58 -11.42
CA ARG A 185 -0.51 27.82 -11.46
C ARG A 185 -1.08 28.08 -12.86
N ASP A 186 -0.23 27.99 -13.88
CA ASP A 186 -0.66 28.18 -15.28
C ASP A 186 -1.72 27.19 -15.75
N LEU A 187 -1.75 25.96 -15.16
CA LEU A 187 -2.71 24.91 -15.51
C LEU A 187 -4.02 24.99 -14.73
N THR A 188 -4.07 25.72 -13.62
CA THR A 188 -5.23 25.74 -12.69
C THR A 188 -5.88 27.11 -12.51
N GLU A 189 -5.28 28.19 -13.01
CA GLU A 189 -5.87 29.54 -13.12
C GLU A 189 -6.64 29.70 -14.44
#